data_68a2222e0e2ce2c0497af9402aa7c3fd
#
_entry.id   68a2222e0e2ce2c0497af9402aa7c3fd
#
_cell.length_a   1.000
_cell.length_b   1.000
_cell.length_c   1.000
_cell.angle_alpha   90.00
_cell.angle_beta   90.00
_cell.angle_gamma   90.00
#
_symmetry.space_group_name_H-M   'P 1'
#
loop_
_entity.id
_entity.type
_entity.pdbx_description
1 polymer ?
#
loop_
_entity_poly.entity_id
_entity_poly.type
_entity_poly.pdbx_seq_one_letter_code
_entity_poly.pdbx_strand_id
1 'polypeptide(L)'
;MTLISTKWTAHIVWLLGQSSEIRFGQIQKQLALVSSKVLSERLKLLSKEGFIWRRQEETVPVTVYYGLTNKGKELADIVDIIVKKSDSWN
;
A
#
# COMPACT_ATOMS: atom_id res chain seq x y z
N MET A 1 -15.55 9.51 0.67
CA MET A 1 -14.23 9.30 0.15
C MET A 1 -14.08 7.85 -0.32
N THR A 2 -13.79 7.65 -1.60
CA THR A 2 -13.76 6.32 -2.20
C THR A 2 -12.46 5.55 -1.94
N LEU A 3 -11.35 6.26 -1.67
CA LEU A 3 -10.05 5.65 -1.50
C LEU A 3 -10.00 4.66 -0.33
N ILE A 4 -10.51 5.05 0.83
CA ILE A 4 -10.50 4.21 2.03
C ILE A 4 -11.50 3.07 1.91
N SER A 5 -12.60 3.27 1.20
CA SER A 5 -13.63 2.25 1.03
C SER A 5 -13.24 1.17 0.02
N THR A 6 -12.15 1.35 -0.71
CA THR A 6 -11.67 0.38 -1.67
C THR A 6 -11.06 -0.82 -0.96
N LYS A 7 -11.51 -2.01 -1.31
CA LYS A 7 -11.16 -3.27 -0.62
C LYS A 7 -9.67 -3.46 -0.37
N TRP A 8 -8.83 -3.22 -1.37
CA TRP A 8 -7.41 -3.50 -1.26
C TRP A 8 -6.58 -2.32 -0.80
N THR A 9 -7.17 -1.12 -0.75
CA THR A 9 -6.43 0.10 -0.38
C THR A 9 -5.91 0.03 1.06
N ALA A 10 -6.77 -0.34 2.00
CA ALA A 10 -6.40 -0.45 3.41
C ALA A 10 -5.30 -1.49 3.62
N HIS A 11 -5.39 -2.63 2.93
CA HIS A 11 -4.36 -3.68 3.01
C HIS A 11 -3.01 -3.20 2.48
N ILE A 12 -3.02 -2.47 1.36
CA ILE A 12 -1.78 -1.93 0.77
C ILE A 12 -1.15 -0.92 1.74
N VAL A 13 -1.94 0.00 2.26
CA VAL A 13 -1.44 1.02 3.20
C VAL A 13 -0.87 0.37 4.45
N TRP A 14 -1.59 -0.60 5.01
CA TRP A 14 -1.12 -1.32 6.18
C TRP A 14 0.21 -2.03 5.92
N LEU A 15 0.31 -2.73 4.78
CA LEU A 15 1.52 -3.44 4.40
C LEU A 15 2.70 -2.50 4.25
N LEU A 16 2.50 -1.36 3.57
CA LEU A 16 3.56 -0.38 3.37
C LEU A 16 4.00 0.27 4.69
N GLY A 17 3.12 0.29 5.67
CA GLY A 17 3.43 0.79 7.00
C GLY A 17 4.37 -0.11 7.81
N GLN A 18 4.55 -1.37 7.38
CA GLN A 18 5.42 -2.34 8.07
C GLN A 18 6.88 -2.20 7.67
N SER A 19 7.18 -1.45 6.62
CA SER A 19 8.54 -1.30 6.10
C SER A 19 8.78 0.13 5.65
N SER A 20 10.05 0.54 5.54
CA SER A 20 10.38 1.85 5.00
C SER A 20 10.16 1.90 3.49
N GLU A 21 10.37 0.79 2.81
CA GLU A 21 10.11 0.66 1.38
C GLU A 21 9.89 -0.81 1.03
N ILE A 22 9.16 -1.06 -0.05
CA ILE A 22 8.87 -2.42 -0.50
C ILE A 22 8.75 -2.44 -2.02
N ARG A 23 9.27 -3.49 -2.65
CA ARG A 23 9.21 -3.64 -4.11
C ARG A 23 7.84 -4.12 -4.56
N PHE A 24 7.46 -3.75 -5.78
CA PHE A 24 6.18 -4.17 -6.37
C PHE A 24 5.97 -5.69 -6.27
N GLY A 25 6.98 -6.47 -6.64
CA GLY A 25 6.87 -7.92 -6.58
C GLY A 25 6.64 -8.47 -5.18
N GLN A 26 7.18 -7.82 -4.16
CA GLN A 26 6.96 -8.21 -2.77
C GLN A 26 5.53 -7.88 -2.32
N ILE A 27 5.01 -6.72 -2.74
CA ILE A 27 3.62 -6.34 -2.46
C ILE A 27 2.68 -7.37 -3.06
N GLN A 28 2.92 -7.72 -4.32
CA GLN A 28 2.09 -8.69 -5.03
C GLN A 28 2.13 -10.07 -4.38
N LYS A 29 3.30 -10.48 -3.91
CA LYS A 29 3.46 -11.75 -3.22
C LYS A 29 2.71 -11.78 -1.90
N GLN A 30 2.72 -10.68 -1.15
CA GLN A 30 2.00 -10.55 0.11
C GLN A 30 0.49 -10.49 -0.10
N LEU A 31 0.05 -9.92 -1.22
CA LEU A 31 -1.36 -9.76 -1.56
C LEU A 31 -1.72 -10.66 -2.75
N ALA A 32 -1.47 -11.96 -2.58
CA ALA A 32 -1.57 -12.94 -3.67
C ALA A 32 -2.96 -13.03 -4.31
N LEU A 33 -4.02 -12.62 -3.62
CA LEU A 33 -5.37 -12.65 -4.14
C LEU A 33 -5.71 -11.46 -5.04
N VAL A 34 -4.85 -10.45 -5.07
CA VAL A 34 -5.07 -9.28 -5.92
C VAL A 34 -4.31 -9.45 -7.24
N SER A 35 -4.96 -9.11 -8.36
CA SER A 35 -4.29 -9.19 -9.66
C SER A 35 -3.26 -8.07 -9.80
N SER A 36 -2.27 -8.28 -10.67
CA SER A 36 -1.27 -7.26 -11.00
C SER A 36 -1.92 -5.98 -11.49
N LYS A 37 -2.98 -6.12 -12.29
CA LYS A 37 -3.70 -4.96 -12.83
C LYS A 37 -4.35 -4.14 -11.72
N VAL A 38 -5.07 -4.79 -10.82
CA VAL A 38 -5.74 -4.10 -9.70
C VAL A 38 -4.71 -3.47 -8.77
N LEU A 39 -3.65 -4.21 -8.44
CA LEU A 39 -2.58 -3.69 -7.59
C LEU A 39 -1.93 -2.45 -8.21
N SER A 40 -1.60 -2.49 -9.50
CA SER A 40 -1.01 -1.36 -10.21
C SER A 40 -1.92 -0.15 -10.17
N GLU A 41 -3.21 -0.35 -10.40
CA GLU A 41 -4.21 0.74 -10.38
C GLU A 41 -4.31 1.37 -8.99
N ARG A 42 -4.34 0.57 -7.93
CA ARG A 42 -4.41 1.06 -6.56
C ARG A 42 -3.16 1.80 -6.14
N LEU A 43 -1.99 1.29 -6.48
CA LEU A 43 -0.73 1.96 -6.20
C LEU A 43 -0.64 3.30 -6.94
N LYS A 44 -1.08 3.33 -8.19
CA LYS A 44 -1.11 4.55 -8.99
C LYS A 44 -2.03 5.59 -8.36
N LEU A 45 -3.20 5.18 -7.92
CA LEU A 45 -4.16 6.07 -7.27
C LEU A 45 -3.59 6.62 -5.95
N LEU A 46 -3.04 5.77 -5.11
CA LEU A 46 -2.44 6.18 -3.84
C LEU A 46 -1.27 7.14 -4.05
N SER A 47 -0.47 6.91 -5.08
CA SER A 47 0.63 7.80 -5.45
C SER A 47 0.11 9.15 -5.90
N LYS A 48 -0.91 9.17 -6.74
CA LYS A 48 -1.56 10.40 -7.23
C LYS A 48 -2.15 11.21 -6.08
N GLU A 49 -2.75 10.55 -5.11
CA GLU A 49 -3.36 11.20 -3.96
C GLU A 49 -2.34 11.59 -2.87
N GLY A 50 -1.08 11.28 -3.09
CA GLY A 50 0.00 11.70 -2.18
C GLY A 50 0.19 10.84 -0.95
N PHE A 51 -0.39 9.64 -0.91
CA PHE A 51 -0.25 8.73 0.24
C PHE A 51 1.00 7.87 0.16
N ILE A 52 1.47 7.59 -1.06
CA ILE A 52 2.68 6.78 -1.26
C ILE A 52 3.61 7.49 -2.25
N TRP A 53 4.90 7.17 -2.15
CA TRP A 53 5.88 7.57 -3.14
C TRP A 53 6.28 6.35 -3.95
N ARG A 54 6.80 6.60 -5.16
CA ARG A 54 7.27 5.58 -6.08
C ARG A 54 8.69 5.94 -6.52
N ARG A 55 9.58 4.95 -6.50
CA ARG A 55 10.95 5.13 -7.00
C ARG A 55 11.27 3.99 -7.95
N GLN A 56 11.69 4.33 -9.17
CA GLN A 56 12.15 3.37 -10.15
C GLN A 56 13.67 3.40 -10.19
N GLU A 57 14.28 2.23 -10.10
CA GLU A 57 15.72 2.10 -10.25
C GLU A 57 16.03 1.46 -11.60
N GLU A 58 17.03 2.01 -12.30
CA GLU A 58 17.44 1.57 -13.63
C GLU A 58 18.38 0.36 -13.53
N THR A 59 17.89 -0.68 -12.90
CA THR A 59 18.58 -1.98 -12.81
C THR A 59 18.10 -2.88 -13.95
N VAL A 60 18.68 -4.07 -14.10
CA VAL A 60 18.26 -5.04 -15.09
C VAL A 60 17.90 -6.34 -14.36
N PRO A 61 16.61 -6.67 -14.25
CA PRO A 61 15.43 -5.91 -14.69
C PRO A 61 15.17 -4.66 -13.85
N VAL A 62 14.39 -3.74 -14.39
CA VAL A 62 13.99 -2.51 -13.69
C VAL A 62 13.26 -2.87 -12.38
N THR A 63 13.62 -2.20 -11.30
CA THR A 63 13.00 -2.42 -9.99
C THR A 63 12.22 -1.19 -9.57
N VAL A 64 10.99 -1.37 -9.08
CA VAL A 64 10.14 -0.29 -8.60
C VAL A 64 9.88 -0.48 -7.12
N TYR A 65 10.15 0.57 -6.35
CA TYR A 65 9.94 0.61 -4.90
C TYR A 65 8.79 1.56 -4.55
N TYR A 66 8.10 1.24 -3.48
CA TYR A 66 7.03 2.05 -2.93
C TYR A 66 7.22 2.22 -1.44
N GLY A 67 6.78 3.36 -0.92
CA GLY A 67 6.78 3.61 0.51
C GLY A 67 5.72 4.65 0.85
N LEU A 68 5.46 4.84 2.13
CA LEU A 68 4.49 5.82 2.59
C LEU A 68 5.11 7.21 2.68
N THR A 69 4.36 8.22 2.24
CA THR A 69 4.66 9.62 2.53
C THR A 69 4.22 9.92 3.96
N ASN A 70 4.47 11.13 4.47
CA ASN A 70 3.97 11.53 5.78
C ASN A 70 2.44 11.41 5.85
N LYS A 71 1.76 11.83 4.78
CA LYS A 71 0.31 11.70 4.67
C LYS A 71 -0.12 10.22 4.70
N GLY A 72 0.66 9.37 4.02
CA GLY A 72 0.40 7.93 4.02
C GLY A 72 0.59 7.29 5.39
N LYS A 73 1.57 7.76 6.16
CA LYS A 73 1.81 7.27 7.53
C LYS A 73 0.64 7.61 8.44
N GLU A 74 0.05 8.79 8.29
CA GLU A 74 -1.14 9.16 9.04
C GLU A 74 -2.31 8.23 8.71
N LEU A 75 -2.49 7.91 7.43
CA LEU A 75 -3.53 6.98 7.01
C LEU A 75 -3.26 5.57 7.55
N ALA A 76 -2.00 5.15 7.54
CA ALA A 76 -1.61 3.83 8.07
C ALA A 76 -1.92 3.72 9.57
N ASP A 77 -1.74 4.79 10.33
CA ASP A 77 -2.07 4.81 11.75
C ASP A 77 -3.58 4.59 11.96
N ILE A 78 -4.40 5.22 11.15
CA ILE A 78 -5.86 5.07 11.21
C ILE A 78 -6.25 3.62 10.87
N VAL A 79 -5.67 3.07 9.82
CA VAL A 79 -5.92 1.68 9.39
C VAL A 79 -5.51 0.71 10.49
N ASP A 80 -4.37 0.94 11.14
CA ASP A 80 -3.87 0.10 12.22
C ASP A 80 -4.85 0.07 13.41
N ILE A 81 -5.41 1.21 13.76
CA ILE A 81 -6.42 1.30 14.80
C ILE A 81 -7.65 0.47 14.43
N ILE A 82 -8.11 0.57 13.20
CA ILE A 82 -9.27 -0.19 12.72
C ILE A 82 -9.00 -1.69 12.81
N VAL A 83 -7.83 -2.15 12.37
CA VAL A 83 -7.45 -3.56 12.40
C VAL A 83 -7.45 -4.08 13.84
N LYS A 84 -6.84 -3.35 14.77
CA LYS A 84 -6.77 -3.75 16.17
C LYS A 84 -8.13 -3.78 16.83
N LYS A 85 -8.98 -2.80 16.55
CA LYS A 85 -10.35 -2.78 17.07
C LYS A 85 -11.18 -3.95 16.52
N SER A 86 -11.04 -4.20 15.23
CA SER A 86 -11.74 -5.29 14.57
C SER A 86 -11.40 -6.64 15.23
N ASP A 87 -10.14 -6.87 15.55
CA ASP A 87 -9.70 -8.09 16.23
C ASP A 87 -10.32 -8.21 17.62
N SER A 88 -10.48 -7.10 18.34
CA SER A 88 -11.07 -7.13 19.67
C SER A 88 -12.58 -7.44 19.66
N TRP A 89 -13.25 -7.25 18.52
CA TRP A 89 -14.68 -7.52 18.36
C TRP A 89 -14.97 -8.98 18.08
N ASN A 90 -13.96 -9.75 17.73
CA ASN A 90 -14.08 -11.18 17.46
C ASN A 90 -13.65 -12.01 18.70
#